data_bf89fe8975ed3b469408c7176d3d906e
#
_entry.id   bf89fe8975ed3b469408c7176d3d906e
#
_cell.length_a   1.000
_cell.length_b   1.000
_cell.length_c   1.000
_cell.angle_alpha   90.00
_cell.angle_beta   90.00
_cell.angle_gamma   90.00
#
_symmetry.space_group_name_H-M   'P 1'
#
loop_
_entity.id
_entity.type
_entity.pdbx_description
1 polymer ?
#
loop_
_entity_poly.entity_id
_entity_poly.type
_entity_poly.pdbx_seq_one_letter_code
_entity_poly.pdbx_strand_id
1 'polypeptide(L)'
;INCWQQLPQTNFHLQENNLESERFLGRVSIEHASAMFYFHKDAALQSILHALKYKNQTTAGELLGKRMGYLLQSSSWMKDIDILLPVPLAKAKLSARGYNQSEYIARGIHEIWPIPIDTTSVVRNKNTKSQTTMTITERMENMKDAFAIIDPERLRNKHVLLIDDVMTTGATLESLSLCLLSSIPLKLSILTVAYAID
;
A
#
# COMPACT_ATOMS: atom_id res chain seq x y z
N ILE A 1 -7.38 6.84 28.02
CA ILE A 1 -8.06 7.26 26.78
C ILE A 1 -7.37 6.51 25.66
N ASN A 2 -8.12 5.65 24.96
CA ASN A 2 -7.56 4.80 23.91
C ASN A 2 -7.35 5.68 22.66
N CYS A 3 -6.11 6.13 22.41
CA CYS A 3 -5.76 7.03 21.28
C CYS A 3 -6.24 6.52 19.91
N TRP A 4 -6.42 5.21 19.77
CA TRP A 4 -6.92 4.58 18.55
C TRP A 4 -8.37 4.90 18.20
N GLN A 5 -9.21 5.21 19.22
CA GLN A 5 -10.62 5.58 19.01
C GLN A 5 -10.79 6.98 18.42
N GLN A 6 -9.73 7.80 18.48
CA GLN A 6 -9.72 9.16 17.94
C GLN A 6 -9.30 9.24 16.47
N LEU A 7 -8.77 8.14 15.90
CA LEU A 7 -8.42 8.13 14.49
C LEU A 7 -9.68 8.03 13.62
N PRO A 8 -9.86 8.95 12.65
CA PRO A 8 -11.05 8.99 11.81
C PRO A 8 -11.06 7.79 10.85
N GLN A 9 -11.84 6.75 11.17
CA GLN A 9 -11.95 5.55 10.34
C GLN A 9 -12.77 5.86 9.09
N THR A 10 -12.37 5.27 7.95
CA THR A 10 -13.10 5.37 6.68
C THR A 10 -14.22 4.35 6.58
N ASN A 11 -14.03 3.16 7.17
CA ASN A 11 -14.85 1.97 6.98
C ASN A 11 -14.92 1.48 5.52
N PHE A 12 -13.94 1.85 4.68
CA PHE A 12 -13.88 1.43 3.27
C PHE A 12 -13.78 -0.09 3.11
N HIS A 13 -13.17 -0.79 4.07
CA HIS A 13 -13.04 -2.25 4.07
C HIS A 13 -14.39 -3.00 4.14
N LEU A 14 -15.48 -2.31 4.45
CA LEU A 14 -16.85 -2.84 4.48
C LEU A 14 -17.65 -2.48 3.22
N GLN A 15 -17.07 -1.72 2.29
CA GLN A 15 -17.74 -1.18 1.12
C GLN A 15 -17.15 -1.80 -0.14
N GLU A 16 -18.00 -2.26 -1.06
CA GLU A 16 -17.56 -2.74 -2.37
C GLU A 16 -16.99 -1.62 -3.23
N ASN A 17 -17.64 -0.44 -3.19
CA ASN A 17 -17.17 0.77 -3.87
C ASN A 17 -16.95 1.87 -2.85
N ASN A 18 -15.80 2.51 -2.90
CA ASN A 18 -15.41 3.59 -1.99
C ASN A 18 -14.45 4.56 -2.70
N LEU A 19 -14.16 5.70 -2.07
CA LEU A 19 -13.31 6.75 -2.65
C LEU A 19 -11.91 6.26 -3.05
N GLU A 20 -11.38 5.24 -2.40
CA GLU A 20 -10.08 4.68 -2.77
C GLU A 20 -10.20 3.81 -4.03
N SER A 21 -11.20 2.92 -4.11
CA SER A 21 -11.41 2.07 -5.30
C SER A 21 -11.74 2.89 -6.54
N GLU A 22 -12.49 3.99 -6.39
CA GLU A 22 -12.82 4.91 -7.49
C GLU A 22 -11.58 5.53 -8.15
N ARG A 23 -10.47 5.72 -7.41
CA ARG A 23 -9.21 6.23 -7.96
C ARG A 23 -8.58 5.30 -9.01
N PHE A 24 -8.88 4.01 -8.93
CA PHE A 24 -8.35 2.99 -9.85
C PHE A 24 -9.32 2.63 -10.97
N LEU A 25 -10.57 3.08 -10.89
CA LEU A 25 -11.62 2.76 -11.87
C LEU A 25 -11.20 3.16 -13.28
N GLY A 26 -11.27 2.20 -14.23
CA GLY A 26 -10.87 2.38 -15.61
C GLY A 26 -9.36 2.50 -15.86
N ARG A 27 -8.53 2.39 -14.81
CA ARG A 27 -7.05 2.46 -14.90
C ARG A 27 -6.40 1.13 -14.61
N VAL A 28 -6.85 0.45 -13.55
CA VAL A 28 -6.29 -0.80 -13.08
C VAL A 28 -7.42 -1.71 -12.62
N SER A 29 -7.35 -3.01 -12.97
CA SER A 29 -8.28 -4.01 -12.47
C SER A 29 -7.84 -4.44 -11.07
N ILE A 30 -8.60 -4.08 -10.05
CA ILE A 30 -8.39 -4.48 -8.66
C ILE A 30 -9.66 -5.10 -8.10
N GLU A 31 -9.52 -6.08 -7.20
CA GLU A 31 -10.66 -6.72 -6.53
C GLU A 31 -11.21 -5.82 -5.41
N HIS A 32 -10.32 -5.29 -4.56
CA HIS A 32 -10.67 -4.43 -3.44
C HIS A 32 -9.62 -3.33 -3.24
N ALA A 33 -10.07 -2.15 -2.79
CA ALA A 33 -9.18 -1.11 -2.27
C ALA A 33 -9.76 -0.55 -0.97
N SER A 34 -8.90 -0.36 0.04
CA SER A 34 -9.31 0.16 1.34
C SER A 34 -8.20 0.92 2.04
N ALA A 35 -8.49 2.17 2.40
CA ALA A 35 -7.73 2.89 3.43
C ALA A 35 -8.43 2.75 4.78
N MET A 36 -7.68 2.58 5.85
CA MET A 36 -8.29 2.42 7.18
C MET A 36 -8.73 3.73 7.80
N PHE A 37 -8.00 4.82 7.54
CA PHE A 37 -8.22 6.11 8.17
C PHE A 37 -8.24 7.24 7.15
N TYR A 38 -8.95 8.33 7.47
CA TYR A 38 -8.78 9.59 6.75
C TYR A 38 -7.50 10.29 7.21
N PHE A 39 -6.73 10.81 6.25
CA PHE A 39 -5.55 11.61 6.52
C PHE A 39 -5.91 13.09 6.48
N HIS A 40 -5.83 13.73 7.65
CA HIS A 40 -5.94 15.19 7.79
C HIS A 40 -4.59 15.77 8.20
N LYS A 41 -4.23 16.93 7.68
CA LYS A 41 -3.06 17.67 8.15
C LYS A 41 -3.26 18.05 9.63
N ASP A 42 -2.17 18.04 10.39
CA ASP A 42 -2.14 18.38 11.82
C ASP A 42 -2.88 17.40 12.76
N ALA A 43 -3.28 16.23 12.26
CA ALA A 43 -3.90 15.19 13.07
C ALA A 43 -2.87 14.22 13.70
N ALA A 44 -3.31 13.49 14.73
CA ALA A 44 -2.48 12.49 15.43
C ALA A 44 -1.88 11.45 14.47
N LEU A 45 -2.63 11.03 13.45
CA LEU A 45 -2.17 10.07 12.44
C LEU A 45 -0.97 10.60 11.65
N GLN A 46 -0.95 11.89 11.31
CA GLN A 46 0.20 12.51 10.63
C GLN A 46 1.48 12.40 11.49
N SER A 47 1.37 12.64 12.78
CA SER A 47 2.50 12.54 13.72
C SER A 47 3.02 11.10 13.81
N ILE A 48 2.14 10.10 13.83
CA ILE A 48 2.48 8.66 13.84
C ILE A 48 3.19 8.28 12.54
N LEU A 49 2.63 8.65 11.38
CA LEU A 49 3.22 8.35 10.08
C LEU A 49 4.55 9.09 9.86
N HIS A 50 4.67 10.32 10.37
CA HIS A 50 5.94 11.06 10.35
C HIS A 50 6.99 10.37 11.22
N ALA A 51 6.63 9.92 12.42
CA ALA A 51 7.53 9.19 13.30
C ALA A 51 7.98 7.86 12.66
N LEU A 52 7.07 7.15 12.01
CA LEU A 52 7.35 5.95 11.23
C LEU A 52 8.28 6.25 10.04
N LYS A 53 8.14 7.38 9.36
CA LYS A 53 8.96 7.71 8.17
C LYS A 53 10.36 8.24 8.51
N TYR A 54 10.50 8.98 9.63
CA TYR A 54 11.68 9.83 9.86
C TYR A 54 12.34 9.68 11.23
N LYS A 55 11.70 9.00 12.19
CA LYS A 55 12.22 8.86 13.56
C LYS A 55 12.60 7.43 13.95
N ASN A 56 12.73 6.53 12.96
CA ASN A 56 13.05 5.11 13.17
C ASN A 56 12.09 4.38 14.15
N GLN A 57 10.84 4.83 14.25
CA GLN A 57 9.84 4.22 15.13
C GLN A 57 9.07 3.11 14.40
N THR A 58 9.77 2.03 14.08
CA THR A 58 9.20 0.88 13.35
C THR A 58 8.05 0.21 14.11
N THR A 59 8.09 0.20 15.44
CA THR A 59 7.01 -0.30 16.30
C THR A 59 5.67 0.42 16.03
N ALA A 60 5.71 1.71 15.64
CA ALA A 60 4.49 2.43 15.26
C ALA A 60 3.84 1.81 14.01
N GLY A 61 4.65 1.33 13.05
CA GLY A 61 4.15 0.62 11.86
C GLY A 61 3.49 -0.71 12.23
N GLU A 62 4.12 -1.50 13.10
CA GLU A 62 3.57 -2.77 13.57
C GLU A 62 2.26 -2.56 14.35
N LEU A 63 2.19 -1.57 15.23
CA LEU A 63 0.98 -1.24 15.97
C LEU A 63 -0.15 -0.77 15.04
N LEU A 64 0.15 0.05 14.04
CA LEU A 64 -0.82 0.43 13.00
C LEU A 64 -1.31 -0.80 12.25
N GLY A 65 -0.39 -1.67 11.80
CA GLY A 65 -0.72 -2.90 11.10
C GLY A 65 -1.60 -3.84 11.93
N LYS A 66 -1.29 -4.04 13.22
CA LYS A 66 -2.15 -4.81 14.14
C LYS A 66 -3.56 -4.21 14.22
N ARG A 67 -3.65 -2.89 14.38
CA ARG A 67 -4.95 -2.21 14.41
C ARG A 67 -5.73 -2.41 13.12
N MET A 68 -5.08 -2.29 11.97
CA MET A 68 -5.68 -2.58 10.66
C MET A 68 -6.14 -4.04 10.57
N GLY A 69 -5.29 -4.98 11.00
CA GLY A 69 -5.64 -6.41 11.04
C GLY A 69 -6.90 -6.70 11.85
N TYR A 70 -7.09 -6.06 13.00
CA TYR A 70 -8.31 -6.19 13.79
C TYR A 70 -9.53 -5.59 13.09
N LEU A 71 -9.41 -4.43 12.45
CA LEU A 71 -10.51 -3.83 11.69
C LEU A 71 -10.91 -4.72 10.51
N LEU A 72 -9.95 -5.31 9.83
CA LEU A 72 -10.17 -6.20 8.68
C LEU A 72 -10.86 -7.53 9.05
N GLN A 73 -10.99 -7.88 10.32
CA GLN A 73 -11.76 -9.08 10.73
C GLN A 73 -13.23 -9.02 10.33
N SER A 74 -13.78 -7.80 10.14
CA SER A 74 -15.15 -7.60 9.67
C SER A 74 -15.29 -7.58 8.14
N SER A 75 -14.18 -7.60 7.39
CA SER A 75 -14.22 -7.65 5.92
C SER A 75 -14.36 -9.08 5.40
N SER A 76 -15.17 -9.27 4.37
CA SER A 76 -15.42 -10.58 3.78
C SER A 76 -14.27 -11.09 2.89
N TRP A 77 -13.49 -10.17 2.32
CA TRP A 77 -12.48 -10.44 1.30
C TRP A 77 -11.07 -10.75 1.83
N MET A 78 -10.78 -10.39 3.09
CA MET A 78 -9.42 -10.56 3.65
C MET A 78 -8.99 -12.03 3.71
N LYS A 79 -9.94 -12.96 3.89
CA LYS A 79 -9.70 -14.42 3.90
C LYS A 79 -9.20 -14.99 2.56
N ASP A 80 -9.44 -14.26 1.47
CA ASP A 80 -9.07 -14.69 0.12
C ASP A 80 -7.67 -14.19 -0.29
N ILE A 81 -6.99 -13.45 0.57
CA ILE A 81 -5.64 -12.94 0.34
C ILE A 81 -4.59 -14.03 0.60
N ASP A 82 -3.73 -14.27 -0.38
CA ASP A 82 -2.64 -15.25 -0.30
C ASP A 82 -1.31 -14.65 0.15
N ILE A 83 -1.03 -13.37 -0.20
CA ILE A 83 0.27 -12.73 0.01
C ILE A 83 0.08 -11.25 0.36
N LEU A 84 0.81 -10.79 1.38
CA LEU A 84 1.00 -9.37 1.69
C LEU A 84 2.24 -8.87 0.95
N LEU A 85 2.09 -7.86 0.10
CA LEU A 85 3.20 -7.26 -0.66
C LEU A 85 3.34 -5.79 -0.27
N PRO A 86 4.27 -5.47 0.65
CA PRO A 86 4.59 -4.09 0.98
C PRO A 86 5.14 -3.36 -0.23
N VAL A 87 4.60 -2.19 -0.56
CA VAL A 87 5.08 -1.38 -1.69
C VAL A 87 6.58 -1.08 -1.53
N PRO A 88 7.42 -1.48 -2.51
CA PRO A 88 8.86 -1.30 -2.40
C PRO A 88 9.28 0.18 -2.42
N LEU A 89 10.24 0.55 -1.56
CA LEU A 89 10.87 1.86 -1.60
C LEU A 89 11.97 1.92 -2.66
N ALA A 90 12.16 3.11 -3.24
CA ALA A 90 13.34 3.37 -4.06
C ALA A 90 14.63 3.21 -3.22
N LYS A 91 15.69 2.65 -3.83
CA LYS A 91 16.98 2.35 -3.14
C LYS A 91 17.51 3.52 -2.32
N ALA A 92 17.46 4.75 -2.87
CA ALA A 92 17.91 5.94 -2.17
C ALA A 92 17.09 6.23 -0.90
N LYS A 93 15.76 6.05 -0.95
CA LYS A 93 14.89 6.23 0.22
C LYS A 93 15.10 5.12 1.25
N LEU A 94 15.28 3.87 0.78
CA LEU A 94 15.56 2.74 1.66
C LEU A 94 16.90 2.92 2.37
N SER A 95 17.96 3.33 1.65
CA SER A 95 19.27 3.62 2.23
C SER A 95 19.24 4.77 3.24
N ALA A 96 18.51 5.85 2.94
CA ALA A 96 18.40 7.00 3.83
C ALA A 96 17.56 6.71 5.09
N ARG A 97 16.55 5.84 4.99
CA ARG A 97 15.62 5.51 6.08
C ARG A 97 16.07 4.27 6.88
N GLY A 98 16.78 3.33 6.24
CA GLY A 98 17.21 2.06 6.81
C GLY A 98 16.16 0.95 6.78
N TYR A 99 14.91 1.26 6.45
CA TYR A 99 13.80 0.30 6.43
C TYR A 99 12.66 0.74 5.50
N ASN A 100 11.76 -0.19 5.18
CA ASN A 100 10.51 0.06 4.47
C ASN A 100 9.33 0.13 5.46
N GLN A 101 8.69 1.28 5.59
CA GLN A 101 7.56 1.48 6.51
C GLN A 101 6.38 0.56 6.21
N SER A 102 6.09 0.30 4.93
CA SER A 102 4.99 -0.55 4.51
C SER A 102 5.21 -2.02 4.91
N GLU A 103 6.49 -2.45 5.04
CA GLU A 103 6.85 -3.77 5.56
C GLU A 103 6.50 -3.92 7.05
N TYR A 104 6.75 -2.90 7.88
CA TYR A 104 6.40 -2.95 9.30
C TYR A 104 4.88 -2.92 9.52
N ILE A 105 4.14 -2.22 8.65
CA ILE A 105 2.68 -2.29 8.64
C ILE A 105 2.22 -3.71 8.29
N ALA A 106 2.81 -4.32 7.24
CA ALA A 106 2.50 -5.70 6.86
C ALA A 106 2.79 -6.71 7.97
N ARG A 107 3.90 -6.54 8.72
CA ARG A 107 4.23 -7.39 9.88
C ARG A 107 3.14 -7.32 10.95
N GLY A 108 2.64 -6.14 11.25
CA GLY A 108 1.53 -5.97 12.19
C GLY A 108 0.23 -6.64 11.72
N ILE A 109 -0.08 -6.56 10.42
CA ILE A 109 -1.23 -7.28 9.83
C ILE A 109 -1.02 -8.79 9.93
N HIS A 110 0.19 -9.27 9.60
CA HIS A 110 0.55 -10.70 9.66
C HIS A 110 0.36 -11.31 11.04
N GLU A 111 0.60 -10.58 12.12
CA GLU A 111 0.36 -11.07 13.48
C GLU A 111 -1.13 -11.38 13.77
N ILE A 112 -2.05 -10.73 13.09
CA ILE A 112 -3.50 -10.95 13.23
C ILE A 112 -4.02 -11.91 12.16
N TRP A 113 -3.49 -11.79 10.94
CA TRP A 113 -3.77 -12.62 9.78
C TRP A 113 -2.46 -13.25 9.33
N PRO A 114 -2.19 -14.54 9.59
CA PRO A 114 -0.90 -15.17 9.30
C PRO A 114 -0.68 -15.40 7.80
N ILE A 115 -0.86 -14.35 7.00
CA ILE A 115 -0.65 -14.34 5.55
C ILE A 115 0.83 -14.06 5.28
N PRO A 116 1.51 -14.83 4.42
CA PRO A 116 2.93 -14.62 4.09
C PRO A 116 3.21 -13.20 3.58
N ILE A 117 4.34 -12.62 4.02
CA ILE A 117 4.82 -11.32 3.54
C ILE A 117 5.89 -11.57 2.48
N ASP A 118 5.76 -10.95 1.32
CA ASP A 118 6.76 -10.96 0.27
C ASP A 118 7.42 -9.58 0.13
N THR A 119 8.72 -9.51 0.39
CA THR A 119 9.53 -8.29 0.29
C THR A 119 10.59 -8.38 -0.80
N THR A 120 10.62 -9.49 -1.56
CA THR A 120 11.72 -9.82 -2.48
C THR A 120 11.31 -9.94 -3.94
N SER A 121 10.07 -10.34 -4.22
CA SER A 121 9.62 -10.60 -5.60
C SER A 121 9.49 -9.35 -6.46
N VAL A 122 9.40 -8.16 -5.84
CA VAL A 122 9.28 -6.89 -6.56
C VAL A 122 10.25 -5.86 -6.00
N VAL A 123 10.90 -5.11 -6.89
CA VAL A 123 11.80 -4.02 -6.51
C VAL A 123 11.41 -2.72 -7.21
N ARG A 124 11.74 -1.58 -6.60
CA ARG A 124 11.58 -0.27 -7.20
C ARG A 124 12.90 0.17 -7.84
N ASN A 125 12.93 0.29 -9.17
CA ASN A 125 14.16 0.52 -9.93
C ASN A 125 14.65 1.97 -9.93
N LYS A 126 13.76 2.97 -9.93
CA LYS A 126 14.14 4.38 -10.12
C LYS A 126 13.46 5.33 -9.14
N ASN A 127 14.18 6.39 -8.79
CA ASN A 127 13.58 7.65 -8.39
C ASN A 127 12.94 8.26 -9.66
N THR A 128 11.66 8.04 -9.89
CA THR A 128 10.93 8.80 -10.91
C THR A 128 10.96 10.27 -10.48
N LYS A 129 11.81 11.07 -11.11
CA LYS A 129 11.75 12.53 -10.97
C LYS A 129 10.39 12.95 -11.55
N SER A 130 9.64 13.69 -10.77
CA SER A 130 8.47 14.44 -11.24
C SER A 130 8.96 15.40 -12.36
N GLN A 131 8.76 15.03 -13.60
CA GLN A 131 9.00 15.93 -14.72
C GLN A 131 7.65 16.45 -15.21
N THR A 132 7.44 17.72 -15.03
CA THR A 132 6.22 18.48 -15.36
C THR A 132 5.94 18.61 -16.86
N THR A 133 6.74 18.02 -17.74
CA THR A 133 6.72 18.23 -19.21
C THR A 133 6.51 16.96 -20.04
N MET A 134 6.05 15.85 -19.44
CA MET A 134 5.88 14.57 -20.17
C MET A 134 4.50 14.43 -20.80
N THR A 135 4.45 13.89 -22.02
CA THR A 135 3.22 13.45 -22.69
C THR A 135 2.57 12.28 -21.94
N ILE A 136 1.28 12.02 -22.19
CA ILE A 136 0.53 10.92 -21.54
C ILE A 136 1.20 9.57 -21.82
N THR A 137 1.69 9.33 -23.04
CA THR A 137 2.36 8.10 -23.46
C THR A 137 3.68 7.89 -22.71
N GLU A 138 4.50 8.93 -22.62
CA GLU A 138 5.78 8.89 -21.87
C GLU A 138 5.57 8.69 -20.37
N ARG A 139 4.47 9.22 -19.80
CA ARG A 139 4.08 8.95 -18.41
C ARG A 139 3.73 7.49 -18.20
N MET A 140 2.98 6.88 -19.12
CA MET A 140 2.61 5.45 -19.04
C MET A 140 3.83 4.53 -19.16
N GLU A 141 4.79 4.84 -20.06
CA GLU A 141 6.04 4.07 -20.18
C GLU A 141 6.95 4.24 -18.95
N ASN A 142 7.12 5.46 -18.45
CA ASN A 142 7.90 5.72 -17.23
C ASN A 142 7.26 5.12 -15.96
N MET A 143 5.94 4.99 -15.92
CA MET A 143 5.23 4.32 -14.83
C MET A 143 5.50 2.81 -14.83
N LYS A 144 5.57 2.16 -16.01
CA LYS A 144 5.91 0.73 -16.13
C LYS A 144 7.34 0.44 -15.67
N ASP A 145 8.27 1.35 -15.91
CA ASP A 145 9.69 1.19 -15.55
C ASP A 145 10.01 1.47 -14.07
N ALA A 146 9.05 1.96 -13.31
CA ALA A 146 9.28 2.31 -11.91
C ALA A 146 9.51 1.07 -11.02
N PHE A 147 8.94 -0.07 -11.39
CA PHE A 147 9.06 -1.34 -10.67
C PHE A 147 9.57 -2.44 -11.59
N ALA A 148 10.23 -3.45 -11.01
CA ALA A 148 10.64 -4.67 -11.70
C ALA A 148 10.24 -5.88 -10.86
N ILE A 149 9.75 -6.92 -11.54
CA ILE A 149 9.41 -8.20 -10.93
C ILE A 149 10.64 -9.10 -11.02
N ILE A 150 11.12 -9.54 -9.86
CA ILE A 150 12.32 -10.39 -9.74
C ILE A 150 11.92 -11.86 -9.67
N ASP A 151 10.84 -12.19 -8.96
CA ASP A 151 10.34 -13.57 -8.83
C ASP A 151 8.83 -13.61 -9.17
N PRO A 152 8.48 -13.76 -10.46
CA PRO A 152 7.09 -13.81 -10.89
C PRO A 152 6.34 -15.07 -10.41
N GLU A 153 7.05 -16.19 -10.25
CA GLU A 153 6.41 -17.46 -9.92
C GLU A 153 5.83 -17.47 -8.50
N ARG A 154 6.45 -16.72 -7.60
CA ARG A 154 5.95 -16.58 -6.23
C ARG A 154 4.60 -15.86 -6.14
N LEU A 155 4.29 -15.01 -7.12
CA LEU A 155 3.06 -14.21 -7.18
C LEU A 155 2.01 -14.79 -8.14
N ARG A 156 2.39 -15.73 -9.02
CA ARG A 156 1.54 -16.29 -10.05
C ARG A 156 0.29 -16.97 -9.46
N ASN A 157 -0.88 -16.64 -10.02
CA ASN A 157 -2.20 -17.14 -9.61
C ASN A 157 -2.55 -16.88 -8.14
N LYS A 158 -1.90 -15.91 -7.50
CA LYS A 158 -2.16 -15.49 -6.12
C LYS A 158 -3.08 -14.28 -6.06
N HIS A 159 -3.78 -14.14 -4.95
CA HIS A 159 -4.45 -12.90 -4.58
C HIS A 159 -3.49 -12.09 -3.72
N VAL A 160 -2.91 -11.06 -4.29
CA VAL A 160 -1.88 -10.22 -3.67
C VAL A 160 -2.52 -8.98 -3.07
N LEU A 161 -2.21 -8.68 -1.81
CA LEU A 161 -2.60 -7.44 -1.14
C LEU A 161 -1.40 -6.48 -1.12
N LEU A 162 -1.48 -5.41 -1.91
CA LEU A 162 -0.50 -4.30 -1.84
C LEU A 162 -0.72 -3.49 -0.57
N ILE A 163 0.36 -3.23 0.16
CA ILE A 163 0.30 -2.46 1.42
C ILE A 163 1.15 -1.21 1.30
N ASP A 164 0.55 -0.04 1.55
CA ASP A 164 1.27 1.24 1.61
C ASP A 164 0.79 2.09 2.80
N ASP A 165 1.50 3.18 3.08
CA ASP A 165 1.19 4.04 4.23
C ASP A 165 0.07 5.07 3.92
N VAL A 166 0.22 5.89 2.89
CA VAL A 166 -0.76 6.95 2.56
C VAL A 166 -1.04 6.96 1.08
N MET A 167 -2.30 6.86 0.73
CA MET A 167 -2.77 7.12 -0.60
C MET A 167 -3.10 8.60 -0.77
N THR A 168 -2.35 9.25 -1.64
CA THR A 168 -2.62 10.63 -2.10
C THR A 168 -3.24 10.58 -3.50
N THR A 169 -2.45 10.66 -4.54
CA THR A 169 -2.91 10.53 -5.94
C THR A 169 -3.11 9.09 -6.39
N GLY A 170 -2.58 8.10 -5.67
CA GLY A 170 -2.58 6.70 -6.06
C GLY A 170 -1.52 6.30 -7.11
N ALA A 171 -0.74 7.25 -7.63
CA ALA A 171 0.17 7.01 -8.76
C ALA A 171 1.21 5.89 -8.50
N THR A 172 1.71 5.75 -7.26
CA THR A 172 2.64 4.67 -6.91
C THR A 172 1.96 3.29 -6.96
N LEU A 173 0.77 3.19 -6.38
CA LEU A 173 -0.03 1.96 -6.37
C LEU A 173 -0.50 1.60 -7.77
N GLU A 174 -0.95 2.57 -8.56
CA GLU A 174 -1.33 2.40 -9.96
C GLU A 174 -0.16 1.85 -10.80
N SER A 175 1.03 2.46 -10.69
CA SER A 175 2.24 2.02 -11.40
C SER A 175 2.64 0.59 -11.03
N LEU A 176 2.64 0.23 -9.74
CA LEU A 176 2.96 -1.12 -9.29
C LEU A 176 1.90 -2.13 -9.74
N SER A 177 0.63 -1.77 -9.66
CA SER A 177 -0.48 -2.63 -10.10
C SER A 177 -0.41 -2.91 -11.60
N LEU A 178 -0.15 -1.90 -12.43
CA LEU A 178 0.03 -2.06 -13.88
C LEU A 178 1.23 -2.97 -14.20
N CYS A 179 2.35 -2.80 -13.51
CA CYS A 179 3.52 -3.65 -13.66
C CYS A 179 3.19 -5.13 -13.37
N LEU A 180 2.51 -5.40 -12.27
CA LEU A 180 2.13 -6.75 -11.85
C LEU A 180 1.12 -7.39 -12.82
N LEU A 181 0.00 -6.73 -13.07
CA LEU A 181 -1.11 -7.25 -13.88
C LEU A 181 -0.75 -7.43 -15.35
N SER A 182 0.17 -6.63 -15.90
CA SER A 182 0.65 -6.79 -17.28
C SER A 182 1.63 -7.95 -17.45
N SER A 183 2.22 -8.45 -16.38
CA SER A 183 3.32 -9.42 -16.42
C SER A 183 2.94 -10.79 -15.86
N ILE A 184 1.99 -10.85 -14.92
CA ILE A 184 1.68 -12.07 -14.17
C ILE A 184 0.15 -12.22 -14.03
N PRO A 185 -0.42 -13.41 -14.29
CA PRO A 185 -1.79 -13.69 -13.93
C PRO A 185 -1.91 -13.75 -12.40
N LEU A 186 -2.60 -12.78 -11.81
CA LEU A 186 -2.88 -12.70 -10.38
C LEU A 186 -4.13 -11.86 -10.12
N LYS A 187 -4.67 -11.96 -8.90
CA LYS A 187 -5.67 -11.02 -8.36
C LYS A 187 -4.97 -9.98 -7.50
N LEU A 188 -5.47 -8.76 -7.50
CA LEU A 188 -4.84 -7.65 -6.81
C LEU A 188 -5.85 -6.90 -5.95
N SER A 189 -5.49 -6.67 -4.70
CA SER A 189 -6.17 -5.76 -3.79
C SER A 189 -5.20 -4.76 -3.19
N ILE A 190 -5.70 -3.64 -2.71
CA ILE A 190 -4.92 -2.53 -2.17
C ILE A 190 -5.38 -2.21 -0.76
N LEU A 191 -4.42 -2.01 0.14
CA LEU A 191 -4.66 -1.60 1.51
C LEU A 191 -3.68 -0.50 1.90
N THR A 192 -4.21 0.65 2.32
CA THR A 192 -3.40 1.74 2.85
C THR A 192 -3.78 2.08 4.30
N VAL A 193 -2.83 2.66 5.04
CA VAL A 193 -3.15 3.16 6.38
C VAL A 193 -4.12 4.33 6.26
N ALA A 194 -3.88 5.23 5.30
CA ALA A 194 -4.66 6.43 5.21
C ALA A 194 -4.95 6.90 3.78
N TYR A 195 -6.13 7.46 3.61
CA TYR A 195 -6.60 8.18 2.41
C TYR A 195 -6.48 9.68 2.65
N ALA A 196 -5.72 10.39 1.83
CA ALA A 196 -5.61 11.84 1.91
C ALA A 196 -6.86 12.51 1.31
N ILE A 197 -7.51 13.32 2.12
CA ILE A 197 -8.58 14.23 1.67
C ILE A 197 -7.91 15.57 1.36
N ASP A 198 -8.11 16.07 0.15
CA ASP A 198 -7.64 17.39 -0.30
C ASP A 198 -8.37 18.52 0.42
#